data_be847457f4a7bde4ef08496e30e8e19c
#
_entry.id   be847457f4a7bde4ef08496e30e8e19c
#
_cell.length_a   1.000
_cell.length_b   1.000
_cell.length_c   1.000
_cell.angle_alpha   90.00
_cell.angle_beta   90.00
_cell.angle_gamma   90.00
#
_symmetry.space_group_name_H-M   'P 1'
#
loop_
_entity.id
_entity.type
_entity.pdbx_description
1 polymer ?
#
loop_
_entity_poly.entity_id
_entity_poly.type
_entity_poly.pdbx_seq_one_letter_code
_entity_poly.pdbx_strand_id
1 'polypeptide(L)'
;MRKQKNKWWKAIKIIIGLTILSFFISILISLFTEDGIETLNGNVALIDITGIIIAEKNTGFLFEDVTSSEEINKLIRKANRNDRVKAMIFKINSPGGSAVASEEIANEIKKTNKTTVAWIREVGTSGAYWIASSADHIVANRMSITGSIGVIASYLGFSGFLEEYNVTYERLVSGNLKDIGSPFKDLTEEERALFESSLASIHAYFVEDIAKNRDLKKEDVEKIATGLFYIGTEAKQLGLVDELGSREEVINYVERQIGEEADIVRYKKEKGFFSALSQAMNEKSFYIGKGLGNSFITQAKFPNRIGIST
;
A
#
# COMPACT_ATOMS: atom_id res chain seq x y z
N MET A 1 -31.91 -54.50 -16.59
CA MET A 1 -30.95 -53.35 -16.66
C MET A 1 -31.52 -51.96 -16.29
N ARG A 2 -32.82 -51.67 -16.42
CA ARG A 2 -33.45 -50.35 -16.11
C ARG A 2 -33.46 -49.97 -14.58
N LYS A 3 -33.56 -50.93 -13.65
CA LYS A 3 -33.62 -50.69 -12.21
C LYS A 3 -32.29 -50.25 -11.58
N GLN A 4 -31.14 -50.61 -12.19
CA GLN A 4 -29.81 -50.28 -11.67
C GLN A 4 -29.42 -48.80 -11.99
N LYS A 5 -29.82 -48.29 -13.17
CA LYS A 5 -29.63 -46.88 -13.55
C LYS A 5 -30.29 -45.90 -12.57
N ASN A 6 -31.47 -46.22 -12.07
CA ASN A 6 -32.18 -45.33 -11.12
C ASN A 6 -31.53 -45.22 -9.74
N LYS A 7 -30.80 -46.24 -9.26
CA LYS A 7 -30.07 -46.18 -8.00
C LYS A 7 -28.85 -45.24 -8.09
N TRP A 8 -28.12 -45.32 -9.20
CA TRP A 8 -26.97 -44.43 -9.45
C TRP A 8 -27.39 -42.95 -9.59
N TRP A 9 -28.48 -42.65 -10.27
CA TRP A 9 -29.01 -41.29 -10.37
C TRP A 9 -29.49 -40.73 -9.01
N LYS A 10 -30.06 -41.57 -8.16
CA LYS A 10 -30.41 -41.18 -6.79
C LYS A 10 -29.18 -40.92 -5.95
N ALA A 11 -28.15 -41.76 -6.05
CA ALA A 11 -26.88 -41.54 -5.35
C ALA A 11 -26.18 -40.25 -5.79
N ILE A 12 -26.13 -39.95 -7.09
CA ILE A 12 -25.57 -38.72 -7.64
C ILE A 12 -26.34 -37.49 -7.11
N LYS A 13 -27.68 -37.51 -7.11
CA LYS A 13 -28.49 -36.41 -6.59
C LYS A 13 -28.23 -36.17 -5.07
N ILE A 14 -28.07 -37.26 -4.30
CA ILE A 14 -27.75 -37.16 -2.85
C ILE A 14 -26.35 -36.56 -2.67
N ILE A 15 -25.36 -36.99 -3.45
CA ILE A 15 -24.00 -36.45 -3.37
C ILE A 15 -24.00 -34.97 -3.74
N ILE A 16 -24.66 -34.56 -4.81
CA ILE A 16 -24.82 -33.16 -5.20
C ILE A 16 -25.51 -32.35 -4.09
N GLY A 17 -26.60 -32.89 -3.52
CA GLY A 17 -27.32 -32.25 -2.40
C GLY A 17 -26.44 -32.06 -1.17
N LEU A 18 -25.66 -33.08 -0.80
CA LEU A 18 -24.71 -33.01 0.32
C LEU A 18 -23.56 -32.03 0.04
N THR A 19 -23.08 -31.97 -1.18
CA THR A 19 -22.03 -31.00 -1.58
C THR A 19 -22.55 -29.57 -1.50
N ILE A 20 -23.76 -29.34 -1.98
CA ILE A 20 -24.42 -28.02 -1.89
C ILE A 20 -24.68 -27.66 -0.42
N LEU A 21 -25.18 -28.59 0.38
CA LEU A 21 -25.41 -28.36 1.82
C LEU A 21 -24.09 -28.08 2.56
N SER A 22 -23.05 -28.86 2.30
CA SER A 22 -21.70 -28.63 2.85
C SER A 22 -21.14 -27.28 2.44
N PHE A 23 -21.39 -26.84 1.20
CA PHE A 23 -20.99 -25.52 0.72
C PHE A 23 -21.76 -24.40 1.47
N PHE A 24 -23.06 -24.54 1.66
CA PHE A 24 -23.85 -23.57 2.46
C PHE A 24 -23.46 -23.57 3.93
N ILE A 25 -23.19 -24.73 4.52
CA ILE A 25 -22.68 -24.83 5.90
C ILE A 25 -21.29 -24.20 6.02
N SER A 26 -20.41 -24.42 5.04
CA SER A 26 -19.08 -23.77 4.99
C SER A 26 -19.18 -22.25 4.87
N ILE A 27 -20.14 -21.74 4.07
CA ILE A 27 -20.43 -20.30 4.00
C ILE A 27 -20.96 -19.80 5.36
N LEU A 28 -21.89 -20.53 5.96
CA LEU A 28 -22.44 -20.14 7.26
C LEU A 28 -21.36 -20.12 8.35
N ILE A 29 -20.52 -21.15 8.40
CA ILE A 29 -19.38 -21.21 9.31
C ILE A 29 -18.39 -20.06 9.02
N SER A 30 -18.08 -19.77 7.75
CA SER A 30 -17.23 -18.64 7.37
C SER A 30 -17.80 -17.27 7.75
N LEU A 31 -19.12 -17.15 7.86
CA LEU A 31 -19.77 -15.94 8.36
C LEU A 31 -19.69 -15.80 9.89
N PHE A 32 -19.47 -16.92 10.60
CA PHE A 32 -19.38 -16.98 12.06
C PHE A 32 -17.96 -17.28 12.58
N THR A 33 -16.99 -17.59 11.71
CA THR A 33 -15.58 -17.72 12.10
C THR A 33 -14.88 -16.35 12.08
N GLU A 34 -13.92 -16.18 12.96
CA GLU A 34 -13.26 -14.94 13.39
C GLU A 34 -12.77 -13.97 12.30
N ASP A 35 -12.66 -14.38 11.04
CA ASP A 35 -12.34 -13.50 9.92
C ASP A 35 -13.52 -12.63 9.42
N GLY A 36 -14.78 -12.93 9.86
CA GLY A 36 -15.99 -12.21 9.44
C GLY A 36 -16.54 -11.23 10.48
N ILE A 37 -16.20 -11.41 11.76
CA ILE A 37 -16.50 -10.48 12.85
C ILE A 37 -15.22 -10.40 13.70
N GLU A 38 -14.16 -9.74 13.16
CA GLU A 38 -13.19 -9.17 14.08
C GLU A 38 -13.99 -8.19 14.94
N THR A 39 -14.41 -8.64 16.12
CA THR A 39 -14.83 -7.72 17.15
C THR A 39 -13.61 -6.86 17.44
N LEU A 40 -13.60 -5.65 16.86
CA LEU A 40 -12.54 -4.66 17.08
C LEU A 40 -12.64 -4.17 18.54
N ASN A 41 -12.37 -5.10 19.48
CA ASN A 41 -12.60 -4.92 20.90
C ASN A 41 -11.45 -4.22 21.62
N GLY A 42 -10.28 -4.06 20.98
CA GLY A 42 -9.13 -3.40 21.58
C GLY A 42 -9.30 -1.89 21.72
N ASN A 43 -8.50 -1.32 22.60
CA ASN A 43 -8.47 0.13 22.87
C ASN A 43 -7.43 0.89 22.03
N VAL A 44 -6.61 0.17 21.25
CA VAL A 44 -5.59 0.77 20.35
C VAL A 44 -5.75 0.20 18.94
N ALA A 45 -5.97 1.09 17.96
CA ALA A 45 -6.05 0.71 16.56
C ALA A 45 -4.64 0.72 15.92
N LEU A 46 -4.23 -0.39 15.33
CA LEU A 46 -3.00 -0.48 14.52
C LEU A 46 -3.37 -0.44 13.04
N ILE A 47 -2.86 0.55 12.32
CA ILE A 47 -3.08 0.74 10.88
C ILE A 47 -1.72 0.64 10.18
N ASP A 48 -1.58 -0.27 9.22
CA ASP A 48 -0.34 -0.41 8.44
C ASP A 48 -0.34 0.52 7.23
N ILE A 49 0.79 1.19 6.99
CA ILE A 49 1.09 2.00 5.81
C ILE A 49 2.36 1.43 5.18
N THR A 50 2.19 0.62 4.12
CA THR A 50 3.28 -0.15 3.51
C THR A 50 3.33 0.02 2.00
N GLY A 51 4.54 -0.05 1.43
CA GLY A 51 4.73 0.07 -0.02
C GLY A 51 4.46 1.49 -0.55
N ILE A 52 4.18 1.60 -1.84
CA ILE A 52 3.97 2.88 -2.51
C ILE A 52 2.60 3.46 -2.16
N ILE A 53 2.55 4.76 -1.84
CA ILE A 53 1.31 5.48 -1.50
C ILE A 53 0.67 6.03 -2.77
N ILE A 54 -0.60 5.66 -2.99
CA ILE A 54 -1.42 6.07 -4.14
C ILE A 54 -2.81 6.51 -3.69
N ALA A 55 -3.55 7.24 -4.52
CA ALA A 55 -4.90 7.67 -4.17
C ALA A 55 -5.88 6.49 -4.13
N GLU A 56 -5.96 5.74 -5.22
CA GLU A 56 -6.90 4.62 -5.39
C GLU A 56 -6.18 3.38 -5.91
N LYS A 57 -6.54 2.21 -5.37
CA LYS A 57 -6.00 0.93 -5.83
C LYS A 57 -6.79 0.44 -7.05
N ASN A 58 -6.24 0.61 -8.24
CA ASN A 58 -6.76 -0.02 -9.45
C ASN A 58 -6.33 -1.49 -9.49
N THR A 59 -7.29 -2.40 -9.74
CA THR A 59 -7.11 -3.86 -9.74
C THR A 59 -6.15 -4.41 -10.81
N GLY A 60 -5.57 -3.55 -11.65
CA GLY A 60 -4.59 -3.91 -12.70
C GLY A 60 -3.13 -3.63 -12.36
N PHE A 61 -2.81 -3.15 -11.17
CA PHE A 61 -1.44 -2.85 -10.79
C PHE A 61 -0.67 -4.13 -10.42
N LEU A 62 0.48 -4.32 -11.06
CA LEU A 62 1.37 -5.49 -10.85
C LEU A 62 2.12 -5.47 -9.51
N PHE A 63 1.99 -4.41 -8.71
CA PHE A 63 2.63 -4.28 -7.41
C PHE A 63 1.68 -4.73 -6.30
N GLU A 64 2.06 -5.77 -5.57
CA GLU A 64 1.28 -6.31 -4.45
C GLU A 64 1.26 -5.36 -3.23
N ASP A 65 2.35 -4.60 -3.01
CA ASP A 65 2.51 -3.71 -1.86
C ASP A 65 2.25 -2.25 -2.22
N VAL A 66 0.98 -1.84 -2.17
CA VAL A 66 0.57 -0.44 -2.29
C VAL A 66 -0.41 -0.06 -1.18
N THR A 67 -0.27 1.15 -0.68
CA THR A 67 -1.20 1.78 0.27
C THR A 67 -2.08 2.79 -0.46
N SER A 68 -3.40 2.63 -0.38
CA SER A 68 -4.37 3.59 -0.93
C SER A 68 -4.83 4.58 0.14
N SER A 69 -4.81 5.88 -0.16
CA SER A 69 -5.31 6.91 0.76
C SER A 69 -6.80 6.73 1.04
N GLU A 70 -7.60 6.33 0.05
CA GLU A 70 -9.01 6.03 0.25
C GLU A 70 -9.22 4.92 1.30
N GLU A 71 -8.43 3.83 1.22
CA GLU A 71 -8.53 2.72 2.18
C GLU A 71 -8.07 3.13 3.58
N ILE A 72 -6.92 3.79 3.70
CA ILE A 72 -6.39 4.25 4.99
C ILE A 72 -7.34 5.24 5.66
N ASN A 73 -7.87 6.20 4.92
CA ASN A 73 -8.83 7.18 5.44
C ASN A 73 -10.12 6.52 5.94
N LYS A 74 -10.59 5.45 5.28
CA LYS A 74 -11.71 4.64 5.80
C LYS A 74 -11.38 3.96 7.12
N LEU A 75 -10.16 3.40 7.27
CA LEU A 75 -9.72 2.77 8.50
C LEU A 75 -9.57 3.79 9.65
N ILE A 76 -8.97 4.95 9.38
CA ILE A 76 -8.86 6.05 10.37
C ILE A 76 -10.24 6.48 10.84
N ARG A 77 -11.17 6.74 9.91
CA ARG A 77 -12.56 7.10 10.27
C ARG A 77 -13.27 6.00 11.07
N LYS A 78 -13.07 4.72 10.71
CA LYS A 78 -13.65 3.58 11.44
C LYS A 78 -13.09 3.52 12.88
N ALA A 79 -11.77 3.68 13.04
CA ALA A 79 -11.13 3.73 14.35
C ALA A 79 -11.56 4.96 15.16
N ASN A 80 -11.68 6.13 14.53
CA ASN A 80 -12.09 7.36 15.18
C ASN A 80 -13.53 7.31 15.73
N ARG A 81 -14.44 6.61 15.03
CA ARG A 81 -15.85 6.42 15.43
C ARG A 81 -16.05 5.33 16.49
N ASN A 82 -15.04 4.50 16.73
CA ASN A 82 -15.14 3.45 17.74
C ASN A 82 -14.76 4.03 19.11
N ASP A 83 -15.74 4.16 20.00
CA ASP A 83 -15.56 4.75 21.34
C ASP A 83 -14.59 3.96 22.23
N ARG A 84 -14.36 2.68 21.95
CA ARG A 84 -13.37 1.86 22.67
C ARG A 84 -11.94 2.22 22.31
N VAL A 85 -11.71 2.63 21.07
CA VAL A 85 -10.37 3.03 20.60
C VAL A 85 -10.01 4.37 21.24
N LYS A 86 -8.90 4.40 21.97
CA LYS A 86 -8.36 5.59 22.63
C LYS A 86 -7.12 6.14 21.92
N ALA A 87 -6.37 5.28 21.20
CA ALA A 87 -5.21 5.65 20.44
C ALA A 87 -5.12 4.93 19.10
N MET A 88 -4.37 5.51 18.17
CA MET A 88 -4.08 4.92 16.86
C MET A 88 -2.56 4.85 16.65
N ILE A 89 -2.07 3.70 16.22
CA ILE A 89 -0.68 3.49 15.82
C ILE A 89 -0.63 3.32 14.30
N PHE A 90 0.08 4.21 13.63
CA PHE A 90 0.37 4.12 12.20
C PHE A 90 1.72 3.45 12.02
N LYS A 91 1.72 2.17 11.66
CA LYS A 91 2.95 1.41 11.42
C LYS A 91 3.39 1.65 9.98
N ILE A 92 4.48 2.40 9.82
CA ILE A 92 4.96 2.89 8.52
C ILE A 92 6.17 2.09 8.07
N ASN A 93 6.07 1.54 6.84
CA ASN A 93 7.19 0.95 6.11
C ASN A 93 7.02 1.24 4.61
N SER A 94 7.27 2.49 4.21
CA SER A 94 6.94 3.03 2.89
C SER A 94 7.98 4.03 2.41
N PRO A 95 8.35 3.99 1.12
CA PRO A 95 9.20 5.01 0.50
C PRO A 95 8.46 6.31 0.17
N GLY A 96 7.15 6.38 0.43
CA GLY A 96 6.28 7.47 0.02
C GLY A 96 5.51 7.18 -1.25
N GLY A 97 5.16 8.20 -2.00
CA GLY A 97 4.37 8.07 -3.24
C GLY A 97 3.70 9.36 -3.65
N SER A 98 2.44 9.29 -4.06
CA SER A 98 1.65 10.45 -4.49
C SER A 98 1.56 11.51 -3.40
N ALA A 99 1.88 12.77 -3.74
CA ALA A 99 1.76 13.91 -2.84
C ALA A 99 0.31 14.09 -2.37
N VAL A 100 -0.66 14.02 -3.28
CA VAL A 100 -2.09 14.14 -2.97
C VAL A 100 -2.53 13.05 -1.99
N ALA A 101 -2.20 11.80 -2.25
CA ALA A 101 -2.57 10.69 -1.38
C ALA A 101 -1.94 10.80 0.03
N SER A 102 -0.70 11.28 0.09
CA SER A 102 0.01 11.49 1.36
C SER A 102 -0.62 12.62 2.17
N GLU A 103 -0.95 13.73 1.53
CA GLU A 103 -1.65 14.84 2.15
C GLU A 103 -3.06 14.44 2.65
N GLU A 104 -3.82 13.68 1.85
CA GLU A 104 -5.13 13.17 2.25
C GLU A 104 -5.07 12.35 3.54
N ILE A 105 -4.08 11.44 3.66
CA ILE A 105 -3.90 10.63 4.87
C ILE A 105 -3.46 11.53 6.03
N ALA A 106 -2.47 12.41 5.83
CA ALA A 106 -1.99 13.34 6.84
C ALA A 106 -3.12 14.21 7.39
N ASN A 107 -3.97 14.74 6.51
CA ASN A 107 -5.12 15.55 6.89
C ASN A 107 -6.19 14.74 7.64
N GLU A 108 -6.38 13.46 7.32
CA GLU A 108 -7.33 12.61 8.05
C GLU A 108 -6.82 12.26 9.45
N ILE A 109 -5.51 12.05 9.63
CA ILE A 109 -4.89 11.87 10.95
C ILE A 109 -5.09 13.12 11.80
N LYS A 110 -4.84 14.31 11.28
CA LYS A 110 -5.03 15.59 11.99
C LYS A 110 -6.47 15.85 12.45
N LYS A 111 -7.45 15.25 11.82
CA LYS A 111 -8.87 15.38 12.19
C LYS A 111 -9.29 14.48 13.35
N THR A 112 -8.47 13.51 13.74
CA THR A 112 -8.79 12.67 14.88
C THR A 112 -8.54 13.40 16.19
N ASN A 113 -9.36 13.11 17.18
CA ASN A 113 -9.21 13.62 18.56
C ASN A 113 -8.62 12.56 19.50
N LYS A 114 -8.08 11.47 18.95
CA LYS A 114 -7.45 10.38 19.69
C LYS A 114 -5.95 10.52 19.60
N THR A 115 -5.24 10.01 20.60
CA THR A 115 -3.76 9.95 20.57
C THR A 115 -3.28 9.20 19.33
N THR A 116 -2.34 9.78 18.60
CA THR A 116 -1.80 9.21 17.37
C THR A 116 -0.28 9.03 17.48
N VAL A 117 0.21 7.85 17.06
CA VAL A 117 1.63 7.54 17.04
C VAL A 117 2.04 7.01 15.68
N ALA A 118 3.02 7.64 15.07
CA ALA A 118 3.69 7.10 13.89
C ALA A 118 4.87 6.22 14.31
N TRP A 119 4.84 4.97 13.89
CA TRP A 119 5.93 4.03 14.13
C TRP A 119 6.64 3.73 12.82
N ILE A 120 7.76 4.40 12.57
CA ILE A 120 8.61 4.16 11.40
C ILE A 120 9.43 2.89 11.64
N ARG A 121 9.21 1.88 10.78
CA ARG A 121 9.90 0.60 10.85
C ARG A 121 11.28 0.69 10.19
N GLU A 122 11.39 0.29 8.95
CA GLU A 122 12.63 0.35 8.16
C GLU A 122 12.72 1.64 7.37
N VAL A 123 11.62 1.99 6.69
CA VAL A 123 11.54 3.16 5.81
C VAL A 123 10.26 3.95 6.10
N GLY A 124 10.41 5.27 6.20
CA GLY A 124 9.31 6.23 6.29
C GLY A 124 9.74 7.55 5.67
N THR A 125 9.85 7.57 4.31
CA THR A 125 10.44 8.69 3.58
C THR A 125 9.43 9.41 2.71
N SER A 126 9.74 10.66 2.30
CA SER A 126 8.94 11.45 1.37
C SER A 126 7.48 11.55 1.84
N GLY A 127 6.49 11.23 1.01
CA GLY A 127 5.08 11.21 1.39
C GLY A 127 4.76 10.38 2.63
N ALA A 128 5.51 9.31 2.91
CA ALA A 128 5.33 8.53 4.14
C ALA A 128 5.81 9.30 5.39
N TYR A 129 6.85 10.13 5.25
CA TYR A 129 7.24 11.04 6.32
C TYR A 129 6.23 12.18 6.49
N TRP A 130 5.63 12.68 5.41
CA TRP A 130 4.54 13.66 5.49
C TRP A 130 3.40 13.12 6.37
N ILE A 131 3.00 11.87 6.14
CA ILE A 131 2.00 11.19 6.96
C ILE A 131 2.50 11.03 8.40
N ALA A 132 3.73 10.54 8.59
CA ALA A 132 4.29 10.36 9.94
C ALA A 132 4.31 11.65 10.73
N SER A 133 4.66 12.78 10.09
CA SER A 133 4.74 14.09 10.72
C SER A 133 3.40 14.61 11.25
N SER A 134 2.27 14.07 10.77
CA SER A 134 0.93 14.48 11.19
C SER A 134 0.44 13.78 12.46
N ALA A 135 1.18 12.78 12.96
CA ALA A 135 0.88 12.14 14.24
C ALA A 135 1.42 12.95 15.42
N ASP A 136 0.83 12.76 16.61
CA ASP A 136 1.25 13.46 17.84
C ASP A 136 2.65 13.07 18.29
N HIS A 137 3.09 11.84 17.97
CA HIS A 137 4.40 11.33 18.36
C HIS A 137 4.97 10.40 17.30
N ILE A 138 6.28 10.50 17.04
CA ILE A 138 6.98 9.69 16.05
C ILE A 138 8.08 8.87 16.73
N VAL A 139 7.96 7.55 16.63
CA VAL A 139 8.99 6.60 17.07
C VAL A 139 9.65 5.97 15.84
N ALA A 140 10.97 5.97 15.81
CA ALA A 140 11.75 5.33 14.75
C ALA A 140 12.91 4.51 15.35
N ASN A 141 13.29 3.41 14.69
CA ASN A 141 14.54 2.75 15.04
C ASN A 141 15.73 3.67 14.70
N ARG A 142 16.83 3.56 15.45
CA ARG A 142 18.04 4.35 15.20
C ARG A 142 18.56 4.25 13.76
N MET A 143 18.28 3.12 13.08
CA MET A 143 18.72 2.82 11.73
C MET A 143 17.59 2.97 10.70
N SER A 144 16.37 3.31 11.10
CA SER A 144 15.29 3.59 10.16
C SER A 144 15.66 4.72 9.20
N ILE A 145 15.28 4.60 7.96
CA ILE A 145 15.49 5.63 6.94
C ILE A 145 14.24 6.49 6.86
N THR A 146 14.39 7.81 7.03
CA THR A 146 13.27 8.76 7.05
C THR A 146 13.65 10.11 6.43
N GLY A 147 12.77 11.10 6.50
CA GLY A 147 12.97 12.39 5.84
C GLY A 147 12.73 12.29 4.34
N SER A 148 13.74 12.53 3.51
CA SER A 148 13.59 12.65 2.06
C SER A 148 12.46 13.62 1.68
N ILE A 149 12.47 14.79 2.33
CA ILE A 149 11.50 15.85 2.11
C ILE A 149 11.83 16.49 0.78
N GLY A 150 11.06 16.15 -0.25
CA GLY A 150 11.31 16.58 -1.61
C GLY A 150 10.25 16.06 -2.57
N VAL A 151 10.20 16.63 -3.77
CA VAL A 151 9.27 16.29 -4.84
C VAL A 151 10.04 16.05 -6.13
N ILE A 152 9.73 14.98 -6.82
CA ILE A 152 10.33 14.65 -8.11
C ILE A 152 9.26 14.45 -9.16
N ALA A 153 9.56 14.83 -10.41
CA ALA A 153 8.90 14.33 -11.61
C ALA A 153 9.98 13.77 -12.54
N SER A 154 9.79 12.56 -13.04
CA SER A 154 10.74 11.93 -13.96
C SER A 154 10.00 11.14 -15.03
N TYR A 155 10.54 11.17 -16.24
CA TYR A 155 10.06 10.37 -17.37
C TYR A 155 11.26 10.03 -18.28
N LEU A 156 11.06 9.02 -19.13
CA LEU A 156 12.08 8.67 -20.13
C LEU A 156 11.88 9.53 -21.38
N GLY A 157 12.98 10.12 -21.89
CA GLY A 157 12.99 10.82 -23.17
C GLY A 157 13.48 9.89 -24.29
N PHE A 158 12.76 9.86 -25.39
CA PHE A 158 13.07 9.05 -26.57
C PHE A 158 13.35 9.89 -27.83
N SER A 159 13.43 11.22 -27.74
CA SER A 159 13.67 12.11 -28.88
C SER A 159 14.94 11.75 -29.66
N GLY A 160 16.06 11.60 -28.97
CA GLY A 160 17.34 11.21 -29.59
C GLY A 160 17.31 9.81 -30.21
N PHE A 161 16.59 8.87 -29.60
CA PHE A 161 16.38 7.52 -30.17
C PHE A 161 15.60 7.59 -31.49
N LEU A 162 14.51 8.37 -31.53
CA LEU A 162 13.73 8.55 -32.76
C LEU A 162 14.56 9.18 -33.87
N GLU A 163 15.38 10.17 -33.54
CA GLU A 163 16.30 10.83 -34.50
C GLU A 163 17.33 9.86 -35.06
N GLU A 164 18.00 9.07 -34.19
CA GLU A 164 19.04 8.10 -34.61
C GLU A 164 18.48 7.03 -35.56
N TYR A 165 17.24 6.60 -35.35
CA TYR A 165 16.58 5.58 -36.18
C TYR A 165 15.71 6.14 -37.32
N ASN A 166 15.80 7.46 -37.61
CA ASN A 166 15.01 8.16 -38.63
C ASN A 166 13.48 7.93 -38.48
N VAL A 167 13.00 7.89 -37.25
CA VAL A 167 11.56 7.80 -36.94
C VAL A 167 11.00 9.20 -36.76
N THR A 168 10.03 9.58 -37.57
CA THR A 168 9.42 10.91 -37.51
C THR A 168 8.33 10.92 -36.43
N TYR A 169 8.38 11.92 -35.56
CA TYR A 169 7.28 12.23 -34.62
C TYR A 169 6.48 13.43 -35.14
N GLU A 170 5.30 13.17 -35.70
CA GLU A 170 4.40 14.22 -36.21
C GLU A 170 3.58 14.82 -35.07
N ARG A 171 3.87 16.07 -34.74
CA ARG A 171 3.25 16.79 -33.64
C ARG A 171 2.06 17.60 -34.15
N LEU A 172 0.84 17.16 -33.86
CA LEU A 172 -0.41 17.87 -34.17
C LEU A 172 -1.12 18.23 -32.84
N VAL A 173 -1.10 19.49 -32.42
CA VAL A 173 -1.66 19.92 -31.15
C VAL A 173 -2.59 21.11 -31.32
N SER A 174 -3.62 21.15 -30.47
CA SER A 174 -4.47 22.31 -30.25
C SER A 174 -4.10 22.91 -28.89
N GLY A 175 -3.31 23.99 -28.92
CA GLY A 175 -2.69 24.59 -27.73
C GLY A 175 -1.24 24.17 -27.57
N ASN A 176 -0.35 25.18 -27.46
CA ASN A 176 1.11 25.00 -27.55
C ASN A 176 1.71 24.06 -26.49
N LEU A 177 1.10 24.02 -25.30
CA LEU A 177 1.57 23.22 -24.16
C LEU A 177 0.79 21.91 -23.95
N LYS A 178 -0.06 21.51 -24.92
CA LYS A 178 -0.93 20.33 -24.73
C LYS A 178 -0.17 19.02 -24.58
N ASP A 179 1.00 18.95 -25.15
CA ASP A 179 1.90 17.78 -25.14
C ASP A 179 3.16 18.01 -24.29
N ILE A 180 3.08 18.94 -23.33
CA ILE A 180 4.14 19.11 -22.32
C ILE A 180 4.45 17.79 -21.62
N GLY A 181 5.75 17.45 -21.52
CA GLY A 181 6.18 16.18 -20.96
C GLY A 181 6.02 14.98 -21.90
N SER A 182 5.75 15.19 -23.21
CA SER A 182 5.81 14.10 -24.19
C SER A 182 7.21 13.47 -24.20
N PRO A 183 7.32 12.14 -24.12
CA PRO A 183 8.63 11.47 -24.15
C PRO A 183 9.29 11.49 -25.52
N PHE A 184 8.60 11.92 -26.57
CA PHE A 184 9.06 11.88 -27.96
C PHE A 184 9.63 13.20 -28.48
N LYS A 185 9.71 14.22 -27.63
CA LYS A 185 10.36 15.50 -27.91
C LYS A 185 11.13 15.98 -26.70
N ASP A 186 12.11 16.84 -26.90
CA ASP A 186 12.81 17.50 -25.81
C ASP A 186 11.92 18.57 -25.18
N LEU A 187 12.10 18.78 -23.88
CA LEU A 187 11.46 19.91 -23.17
C LEU A 187 12.07 21.22 -23.62
N THR A 188 11.23 22.16 -23.97
CA THR A 188 11.67 23.55 -24.12
C THR A 188 11.99 24.19 -22.75
N GLU A 189 12.75 25.29 -22.74
CA GLU A 189 13.04 26.01 -21.49
C GLU A 189 11.76 26.52 -20.81
N GLU A 190 10.74 26.94 -21.58
CA GLU A 190 9.44 27.32 -21.06
C GLU A 190 8.72 26.16 -20.37
N GLU A 191 8.67 24.99 -21.03
CA GLU A 191 8.05 23.79 -20.47
C GLU A 191 8.76 23.32 -19.20
N ARG A 192 10.09 23.37 -19.18
CA ARG A 192 10.92 23.05 -18.02
C ARG A 192 10.59 23.97 -16.84
N ALA A 193 10.56 25.28 -17.06
CA ALA A 193 10.26 26.26 -16.04
C ALA A 193 8.86 26.06 -15.43
N LEU A 194 7.87 25.66 -16.24
CA LEU A 194 6.51 25.35 -15.75
C LEU A 194 6.50 24.12 -14.85
N PHE A 195 7.23 23.04 -15.19
CA PHE A 195 7.35 21.86 -14.32
C PHE A 195 8.06 22.22 -13.02
N GLU A 196 9.20 22.90 -13.09
CA GLU A 196 9.98 23.30 -11.91
C GLU A 196 9.14 24.19 -10.96
N SER A 197 8.37 25.12 -11.50
CA SER A 197 7.45 25.95 -10.70
C SER A 197 6.37 25.13 -10.00
N SER A 198 5.81 24.12 -10.68
CA SER A 198 4.81 23.23 -10.10
C SER A 198 5.41 22.36 -8.99
N LEU A 199 6.61 21.79 -9.23
CA LEU A 199 7.34 21.00 -8.22
C LEU A 199 7.69 21.84 -7.01
N ALA A 200 8.17 23.08 -7.22
CA ALA A 200 8.48 24.02 -6.14
C ALA A 200 7.24 24.35 -5.29
N SER A 201 6.07 24.51 -5.91
CA SER A 201 4.81 24.75 -5.20
C SER A 201 4.42 23.58 -4.31
N ILE A 202 4.48 22.34 -4.83
CA ILE A 202 4.17 21.12 -4.05
C ILE A 202 5.19 20.97 -2.91
N HIS A 203 6.48 21.21 -3.19
CA HIS A 203 7.54 21.17 -2.18
C HIS A 203 7.30 22.19 -1.05
N ALA A 204 6.88 23.41 -1.40
CA ALA A 204 6.57 24.44 -0.41
C ALA A 204 5.43 24.03 0.54
N TYR A 205 4.36 23.40 0.03
CA TYR A 205 3.29 22.84 0.86
C TYR A 205 3.81 21.75 1.80
N PHE A 206 4.64 20.87 1.29
CA PHE A 206 5.24 19.79 2.08
C PHE A 206 6.10 20.35 3.24
N VAL A 207 6.97 21.31 2.95
CA VAL A 207 7.82 22.00 3.96
C VAL A 207 6.96 22.72 5.01
N GLU A 208 5.92 23.43 4.57
CA GLU A 208 5.03 24.16 5.48
C GLU A 208 4.29 23.23 6.44
N ASP A 209 3.77 22.13 5.91
CA ASP A 209 3.07 21.13 6.73
C ASP A 209 4.01 20.49 7.76
N ILE A 210 5.24 20.14 7.35
CA ILE A 210 6.22 19.58 8.29
C ILE A 210 6.59 20.59 9.35
N ALA A 211 6.88 21.82 8.98
CA ALA A 211 7.20 22.89 9.92
C ALA A 211 6.09 23.03 10.98
N LYS A 212 4.84 23.06 10.53
CA LYS A 212 3.67 23.15 11.41
C LYS A 212 3.48 21.90 12.26
N ASN A 213 3.61 20.71 11.68
CA ASN A 213 3.35 19.44 12.36
C ASN A 213 4.43 19.13 13.42
N ARG A 214 5.68 19.57 13.18
CA ARG A 214 6.83 19.30 14.05
C ARG A 214 7.19 20.48 14.96
N ASP A 215 6.42 21.57 14.91
CA ASP A 215 6.71 22.82 15.65
C ASP A 215 8.13 23.33 15.37
N LEU A 216 8.54 23.26 14.09
CA LEU A 216 9.85 23.73 13.63
C LEU A 216 9.68 25.03 12.85
N LYS A 217 10.73 25.87 12.84
CA LYS A 217 10.75 27.03 11.97
C LYS A 217 10.82 26.58 10.51
N LYS A 218 10.04 27.22 9.64
CA LYS A 218 10.01 26.91 8.22
C LYS A 218 11.40 26.97 7.60
N GLU A 219 12.18 27.97 7.96
CA GLU A 219 13.56 28.17 7.47
C GLU A 219 14.50 27.03 7.87
N ASP A 220 14.27 26.39 9.03
CA ASP A 220 15.06 25.25 9.46
C ASP A 220 14.64 23.97 8.73
N VAL A 221 13.35 23.81 8.46
CA VAL A 221 12.86 22.70 7.62
C VAL A 221 13.36 22.86 6.19
N GLU A 222 13.35 24.08 5.60
CA GLU A 222 13.88 24.33 4.24
C GLU A 222 15.35 23.90 4.09
N LYS A 223 16.18 24.08 5.13
CA LYS A 223 17.60 23.67 5.09
C LYS A 223 17.79 22.16 4.99
N ILE A 224 16.87 21.39 5.55
CA ILE A 224 16.91 19.93 5.57
C ILE A 224 16.01 19.28 4.51
N ALA A 225 15.13 20.05 3.89
CA ALA A 225 14.19 19.59 2.86
C ALA A 225 14.83 19.60 1.45
N THR A 226 15.98 18.95 1.33
CA THR A 226 16.76 18.88 0.09
C THR A 226 16.46 17.60 -0.72
N GLY A 227 15.54 16.77 -0.25
CA GLY A 227 15.30 15.44 -0.78
C GLY A 227 16.23 14.36 -0.16
N LEU A 228 17.19 14.75 0.67
CA LEU A 228 18.07 13.80 1.37
C LEU A 228 17.29 13.02 2.43
N PHE A 229 17.60 11.75 2.58
CA PHE A 229 17.11 10.93 3.69
C PHE A 229 18.08 10.99 4.88
N TYR A 230 17.55 10.68 6.05
CA TYR A 230 18.28 10.64 7.33
C TYR A 230 18.05 9.30 8.01
N ILE A 231 19.04 8.80 8.73
CA ILE A 231 18.82 7.68 9.66
C ILE A 231 18.10 8.19 10.92
N GLY A 232 17.43 7.28 11.64
CA GLY A 232 16.61 7.65 12.79
C GLY A 232 17.34 8.51 13.84
N THR A 233 18.64 8.26 14.09
CA THR A 233 19.46 9.07 15.01
C THR A 233 19.63 10.51 14.53
N GLU A 234 19.88 10.72 13.26
CA GLU A 234 20.02 12.06 12.65
C GLU A 234 18.66 12.77 12.63
N ALA A 235 17.61 12.05 12.22
CA ALA A 235 16.25 12.58 12.19
C ALA A 235 15.79 13.06 13.59
N LYS A 236 16.16 12.35 14.65
CA LYS A 236 15.89 12.79 16.03
C LYS A 236 16.62 14.09 16.37
N GLN A 237 17.89 14.22 15.99
CA GLN A 237 18.65 15.44 16.22
C GLN A 237 18.09 16.65 15.47
N LEU A 238 17.49 16.40 14.31
CA LEU A 238 16.84 17.42 13.48
C LEU A 238 15.39 17.75 13.90
N GLY A 239 14.87 17.09 14.94
CA GLY A 239 13.49 17.28 15.39
C GLY A 239 12.44 16.58 14.51
N LEU A 240 12.87 15.76 13.56
CA LEU A 240 11.98 15.01 12.67
C LEU A 240 11.38 13.76 13.33
N VAL A 241 12.00 13.25 14.41
CA VAL A 241 11.57 12.08 15.18
C VAL A 241 11.63 12.43 16.66
N ASP A 242 10.64 11.99 17.44
CA ASP A 242 10.53 12.30 18.86
C ASP A 242 11.31 11.30 19.72
N GLU A 243 11.25 10.01 19.38
CA GLU A 243 11.83 8.95 20.19
C GLU A 243 12.50 7.89 19.32
N LEU A 244 13.69 7.44 19.77
CA LEU A 244 14.35 6.28 19.16
C LEU A 244 13.88 5.01 19.87
N GLY A 245 13.30 4.09 19.11
CA GLY A 245 12.78 2.89 19.73
C GLY A 245 12.23 1.87 18.73
N SER A 246 11.52 0.92 19.30
CA SER A 246 10.90 -0.20 18.61
C SER A 246 9.40 -0.27 18.95
N ARG A 247 8.80 -1.44 18.83
CA ARG A 247 7.40 -1.67 19.22
C ARG A 247 7.14 -1.38 20.71
N GLU A 248 8.12 -1.65 21.56
CA GLU A 248 7.99 -1.48 23.01
C GLU A 248 7.85 -0.01 23.38
N GLU A 249 8.67 0.89 22.85
CA GLU A 249 8.60 2.33 23.10
C GLU A 249 7.28 2.92 22.57
N VAL A 250 6.79 2.43 21.44
CA VAL A 250 5.46 2.82 20.90
C VAL A 250 4.36 2.44 21.87
N ILE A 251 4.36 1.21 22.38
CA ILE A 251 3.36 0.74 23.35
C ILE A 251 3.45 1.54 24.63
N ASN A 252 4.64 1.69 25.19
CA ASN A 252 4.87 2.44 26.42
C ASN A 252 4.40 3.90 26.30
N TYR A 253 4.61 4.54 25.15
CA TYR A 253 4.09 5.88 24.90
C TYR A 253 2.55 5.89 24.90
N VAL A 254 1.93 4.98 24.14
CA VAL A 254 0.47 4.89 24.05
C VAL A 254 -0.15 4.66 25.44
N GLU A 255 0.36 3.70 26.21
CA GLU A 255 -0.16 3.38 27.54
C GLU A 255 -0.07 4.56 28.51
N ARG A 256 1.04 5.32 28.45
CA ARG A 256 1.18 6.55 29.22
C ARG A 256 0.13 7.61 28.84
N GLN A 257 -0.24 7.68 27.56
CA GLN A 257 -1.23 8.66 27.09
C GLN A 257 -2.66 8.26 27.42
N ILE A 258 -3.01 6.96 27.28
CA ILE A 258 -4.38 6.49 27.53
C ILE A 258 -4.64 6.11 28.98
N GLY A 259 -3.58 5.93 29.80
CA GLY A 259 -3.68 5.61 31.23
C GLY A 259 -4.10 4.17 31.54
N GLU A 260 -4.00 3.25 30.57
CA GLU A 260 -4.34 1.83 30.71
C GLU A 260 -3.46 0.96 29.79
N GLU A 261 -3.48 -0.37 30.00
CA GLU A 261 -2.77 -1.33 29.15
C GLU A 261 -3.28 -1.30 27.71
N ALA A 262 -2.38 -1.37 26.73
CA ALA A 262 -2.69 -1.31 25.32
C ALA A 262 -3.16 -2.67 24.77
N ASP A 263 -4.45 -2.81 24.49
CA ASP A 263 -5.02 -3.92 23.73
C ASP A 263 -5.09 -3.53 22.24
N ILE A 264 -4.09 -4.01 21.48
CA ILE A 264 -3.85 -3.58 20.10
C ILE A 264 -4.63 -4.45 19.11
N VAL A 265 -5.54 -3.82 18.37
CA VAL A 265 -6.30 -4.45 17.28
C VAL A 265 -5.87 -3.88 15.94
N ARG A 266 -5.53 -4.77 15.01
CA ARG A 266 -5.12 -4.39 13.67
C ARG A 266 -6.33 -4.09 12.79
N TYR A 267 -6.44 -2.84 12.36
CA TYR A 267 -7.45 -2.39 11.41
C TYR A 267 -6.99 -2.71 9.99
N LYS A 268 -7.72 -3.59 9.31
CA LYS A 268 -7.47 -4.00 7.93
C LYS A 268 -8.71 -3.77 7.08
N LYS A 269 -8.51 -3.70 5.77
CA LYS A 269 -9.60 -3.77 4.81
C LYS A 269 -10.32 -5.11 4.97
N GLU A 270 -11.63 -5.06 5.14
CA GLU A 270 -12.46 -6.26 5.10
C GLU A 270 -12.38 -6.87 3.70
N LYS A 271 -11.90 -8.10 3.59
CA LYS A 271 -11.93 -8.84 2.34
C LYS A 271 -13.40 -9.19 2.07
N GLY A 272 -14.00 -8.56 1.06
CA GLY A 272 -15.35 -8.94 0.65
C GLY A 272 -15.40 -10.44 0.31
N PHE A 273 -16.53 -11.09 0.57
CA PHE A 273 -16.74 -12.52 0.31
C PHE A 273 -16.26 -12.95 -1.09
N PHE A 274 -16.54 -12.17 -2.12
CA PHE A 274 -16.08 -12.47 -3.49
C PHE A 274 -14.57 -12.36 -3.66
N SER A 275 -13.88 -11.47 -2.96
CA SER A 275 -12.41 -11.37 -3.01
C SER A 275 -11.75 -12.54 -2.27
N ALA A 276 -12.30 -12.96 -1.13
CA ALA A 276 -11.84 -14.14 -0.40
C ALA A 276 -12.07 -15.42 -1.23
N LEU A 277 -13.24 -15.54 -1.87
CA LEU A 277 -13.55 -16.65 -2.77
C LEU A 277 -12.63 -16.68 -4.00
N SER A 278 -12.38 -15.54 -4.64
CA SER A 278 -11.48 -15.46 -5.80
C SER A 278 -10.03 -15.79 -5.44
N GLN A 279 -9.56 -15.36 -4.27
CA GLN A 279 -8.23 -15.68 -3.77
C GLN A 279 -8.10 -17.19 -3.48
N ALA A 280 -9.09 -17.78 -2.80
CA ALA A 280 -9.13 -19.23 -2.55
C ALA A 280 -9.24 -20.05 -3.85
N MET A 281 -9.95 -19.54 -4.85
CA MET A 281 -10.04 -20.18 -6.17
C MET A 281 -8.73 -20.02 -6.95
N ASN A 282 -8.06 -18.89 -6.92
CA ASN A 282 -6.80 -18.66 -7.62
C ASN A 282 -5.68 -19.55 -7.08
N GLU A 283 -5.53 -19.68 -5.75
CA GLU A 283 -4.57 -20.61 -5.14
C GLU A 283 -4.85 -22.06 -5.55
N LYS A 284 -6.10 -22.50 -5.44
CA LYS A 284 -6.48 -23.87 -5.82
C LYS A 284 -6.39 -24.11 -7.33
N SER A 285 -6.74 -23.12 -8.17
CA SER A 285 -6.62 -23.22 -9.62
C SER A 285 -5.18 -23.37 -10.09
N PHE A 286 -4.24 -22.71 -9.41
CA PHE A 286 -2.81 -22.90 -9.66
C PHE A 286 -2.35 -24.34 -9.39
N TYR A 287 -2.75 -24.93 -8.26
CA TYR A 287 -2.42 -26.31 -7.93
C TYR A 287 -3.13 -27.33 -8.84
N ILE A 288 -4.37 -27.07 -9.23
CA ILE A 288 -5.11 -27.90 -10.19
C ILE A 288 -4.44 -27.82 -11.57
N GLY A 289 -4.07 -26.64 -12.04
CA GLY A 289 -3.34 -26.45 -13.29
C GLY A 289 -1.98 -27.12 -13.30
N LYS A 290 -1.23 -27.06 -12.18
CA LYS A 290 0.04 -27.75 -11.98
C LYS A 290 -0.14 -29.29 -11.96
N GLY A 291 -1.20 -29.77 -11.31
CA GLY A 291 -1.53 -31.22 -11.29
C GLY A 291 -1.91 -31.75 -12.67
N LEU A 292 -2.74 -31.02 -13.42
CA LEU A 292 -3.10 -31.37 -14.80
C LEU A 292 -1.88 -31.28 -15.73
N GLY A 293 -1.08 -30.21 -15.64
CA GLY A 293 0.15 -30.05 -16.42
C GLY A 293 1.13 -31.20 -16.21
N ASN A 294 1.37 -31.61 -14.96
CA ASN A 294 2.23 -32.73 -14.64
C ASN A 294 1.66 -34.07 -15.18
N SER A 295 0.35 -34.27 -15.16
CA SER A 295 -0.26 -35.51 -15.71
C SER A 295 -0.12 -35.59 -17.24
N PHE A 296 -0.21 -34.45 -17.96
CA PHE A 296 0.04 -34.40 -19.39
C PHE A 296 1.52 -34.64 -19.75
N ILE A 297 2.46 -34.08 -18.96
CA ILE A 297 3.91 -34.31 -19.17
C ILE A 297 4.28 -35.75 -18.89
N THR A 298 3.67 -36.40 -17.87
CA THR A 298 3.95 -37.82 -17.52
C THR A 298 3.36 -38.80 -18.54
N GLN A 299 2.28 -38.44 -19.24
CA GLN A 299 1.69 -39.24 -20.31
C GLN A 299 2.39 -39.07 -21.68
N ALA A 300 3.10 -37.96 -21.91
CA ALA A 300 3.92 -37.77 -23.08
C ALA A 300 5.20 -38.62 -22.95
N LYS A 301 5.09 -39.93 -23.11
CA LYS A 301 6.23 -40.83 -23.37
C LYS A 301 6.83 -40.42 -24.72
N PHE A 302 7.91 -39.65 -24.72
CA PHE A 302 8.74 -39.49 -25.91
C PHE A 302 9.36 -40.88 -26.22
N PRO A 303 9.12 -41.45 -27.40
CA PRO A 303 9.79 -42.67 -27.79
C PRO A 303 11.29 -42.36 -28.00
N ASN A 304 12.12 -42.92 -27.13
CA ASN A 304 13.56 -43.00 -27.33
C ASN A 304 13.83 -43.81 -28.62
N ARG A 305 14.12 -43.13 -29.72
CA ARG A 305 14.85 -43.72 -30.86
C ARG A 305 15.58 -42.63 -31.63
N ILE A 306 16.83 -42.38 -31.29
CA ILE A 306 17.88 -42.12 -32.25
C ILE A 306 19.06 -42.97 -31.81
N GLY A 307 19.14 -44.17 -32.36
CA GLY A 307 20.36 -44.95 -32.36
C GLY A 307 21.24 -44.43 -33.49
N ILE A 308 22.35 -43.85 -33.12
CA ILE A 308 23.45 -43.53 -34.08
C ILE A 308 24.31 -44.79 -34.03
N SER A 309 24.32 -45.56 -35.15
CA SER A 309 25.32 -46.58 -35.39
C SER A 309 26.49 -45.93 -36.15
N THR A 310 27.67 -46.11 -35.62
CA THR A 310 28.97 -45.86 -36.27
C THR A 310 29.18 -46.74 -37.46
#